data_a039f4fe25cee3489e84b7981eaacf92
#
_entry.id   a039f4fe25cee3489e84b7981eaacf92
#
_cell.length_a   1.000
_cell.length_b   1.000
_cell.length_c   1.000
_cell.angle_alpha   90.00
_cell.angle_beta   90.00
_cell.angle_gamma   90.00
#
_symmetry.space_group_name_H-M   'P 1'
#
loop_
_entity.id
_entity.type
_entity.pdbx_description
1 polymer ?
#
loop_
_entity_poly.entity_id
_entity_poly.type
_entity_poly.pdbx_seq_one_letter_code
_entity_poly.pdbx_strand_id
1 'polypeptide(L)'
;MFMHLNGQFKREKLILRGVFLEIQWITVNPGKVYLGSDNRSIIFGGIGPRHEVKIDYEYEISFLPISRENASKILESTDCYIASEAEWELAFRQNLISGNNELEELSDRIRGSYWSKYCDGRPFIEEDWIMKIARTWDSGSASNSPITKDTNSDYMRLVKRPSNDMFTNESPQLPESSNKSRLILEESAISLIFGIIPSFLWAHFNASEGYILEGWLNLVFGGIFIGVFTVIFWRPKTKSWRIGNNCGRMK
;
A
#
# COMPACT_ATOMS: atom_id res chain seq x y z
N MET A 1 20.99 0.38 -22.59
CA MET A 1 21.75 1.19 -21.61
C MET A 1 21.84 0.36 -20.35
N PHE A 2 22.94 -0.39 -20.15
CA PHE A 2 23.13 -1.23 -18.97
C PHE A 2 23.48 -0.32 -17.79
N MET A 3 22.55 -0.13 -16.87
CA MET A 3 22.84 0.48 -15.57
C MET A 3 23.79 -0.45 -14.81
N HIS A 4 24.89 0.09 -14.30
CA HIS A 4 25.76 -0.61 -13.35
C HIS A 4 24.93 -0.94 -12.09
N LEU A 5 24.54 -2.20 -11.97
CA LEU A 5 23.95 -2.76 -10.76
C LEU A 5 25.08 -2.89 -9.71
N ASN A 6 25.08 -2.01 -8.71
CA ASN A 6 26.03 -2.03 -7.58
C ASN A 6 25.69 -3.11 -6.52
N GLY A 7 24.93 -4.13 -6.86
CA GLY A 7 24.57 -5.21 -5.95
C GLY A 7 25.50 -6.41 -6.06
N GLN A 8 25.85 -7.01 -4.93
CA GLN A 8 26.53 -8.31 -4.92
C GLN A 8 25.52 -9.40 -5.30
N PHE A 9 25.69 -9.99 -6.49
CA PHE A 9 24.89 -11.11 -6.96
C PHE A 9 25.44 -12.43 -6.41
N LYS A 10 24.60 -13.18 -5.74
CA LYS A 10 24.88 -14.55 -5.31
C LYS A 10 23.97 -15.52 -6.06
N ARG A 11 24.57 -16.45 -6.79
CA ARG A 11 23.81 -17.51 -7.47
C ARG A 11 23.78 -18.74 -6.57
N GLU A 12 22.58 -19.24 -6.34
CA GLU A 12 22.37 -20.44 -5.56
C GLU A 12 21.69 -21.50 -6.44
N LYS A 13 22.31 -22.68 -6.48
CA LYS A 13 21.76 -23.84 -7.18
C LYS A 13 21.10 -24.76 -6.15
N LEU A 14 19.82 -24.92 -6.25
CA LEU A 14 19.03 -25.81 -5.40
C LEU A 14 18.64 -27.04 -6.18
N ILE A 15 18.80 -28.21 -5.57
CA ILE A 15 18.31 -29.50 -6.11
C ILE A 15 17.10 -29.89 -5.29
N LEU A 16 15.92 -29.62 -5.82
CA LEU A 16 14.66 -29.90 -5.14
C LEU A 16 13.93 -31.04 -5.87
N ARG A 17 13.84 -32.22 -5.22
CA ARG A 17 13.16 -33.41 -5.78
C ARG A 17 13.59 -33.75 -7.22
N GLY A 18 14.92 -33.61 -7.53
CA GLY A 18 15.49 -33.93 -8.85
C GLY A 18 15.37 -32.80 -9.89
N VAL A 19 14.84 -31.66 -9.54
CA VAL A 19 14.80 -30.46 -10.41
C VAL A 19 15.91 -29.51 -9.98
N PHE A 20 16.73 -29.10 -10.97
CA PHE A 20 17.74 -28.07 -10.77
C PHE A 20 17.08 -26.70 -10.87
N LEU A 21 17.10 -25.92 -9.81
CA LEU A 21 16.65 -24.54 -9.78
C LEU A 21 17.81 -23.62 -9.46
N GLU A 22 18.06 -22.65 -10.31
CA GLU A 22 19.06 -21.60 -10.09
C GLU A 22 18.35 -20.31 -9.69
N ILE A 23 18.60 -19.83 -8.48
CA ILE A 23 18.05 -18.57 -7.97
C ILE A 23 19.17 -17.56 -7.88
N GLN A 24 18.93 -16.37 -8.41
CA GLN A 24 19.82 -15.23 -8.25
C GLN A 24 19.32 -14.39 -7.06
N TRP A 25 20.14 -14.35 -6.03
CA TRP A 25 19.89 -13.52 -4.84
C TRP A 25 20.68 -12.21 -4.95
N ILE A 26 20.09 -11.15 -4.47
CA ILE A 26 20.74 -9.85 -4.38
C ILE A 26 20.56 -9.28 -2.98
N THR A 27 21.64 -8.74 -2.42
CA THR A 27 21.65 -8.15 -1.09
C THR A 27 21.04 -6.75 -1.14
N VAL A 28 20.10 -6.48 -0.25
CA VAL A 28 19.44 -5.19 -0.06
C VAL A 28 19.89 -4.59 1.27
N ASN A 29 20.46 -3.39 1.19
CA ASN A 29 20.89 -2.67 2.40
C ASN A 29 19.70 -2.05 3.15
N PRO A 30 19.84 -1.87 4.48
CA PRO A 30 18.85 -1.15 5.27
C PRO A 30 18.46 0.19 4.65
N GLY A 31 17.19 0.59 4.82
CA GLY A 31 16.70 1.81 4.22
C GLY A 31 15.29 2.18 4.62
N LYS A 32 14.76 3.21 3.98
CA LYS A 32 13.41 3.72 4.22
C LYS A 32 12.61 3.76 2.93
N VAL A 33 11.34 3.40 3.03
CA VAL A 33 10.38 3.48 1.93
C VAL A 33 9.07 4.07 2.39
N TYR A 34 8.27 4.54 1.43
CA TYR A 34 6.90 4.97 1.66
C TYR A 34 5.94 3.97 1.02
N LEU A 35 5.02 3.46 1.81
CA LEU A 35 3.93 2.59 1.38
C LEU A 35 2.59 3.33 1.47
N GLY A 36 1.61 2.83 0.72
CA GLY A 36 0.25 3.31 0.74
C GLY A 36 0.02 4.61 -0.02
N SER A 37 -1.24 5.01 -0.05
CA SER A 37 -1.73 6.21 -0.75
C SER A 37 -2.16 7.30 0.23
N ASP A 38 -1.93 8.55 -0.15
CA ASP A 38 -2.48 9.73 0.51
C ASP A 38 -3.80 10.21 -0.14
N ASN A 39 -4.17 9.63 -1.27
CA ASN A 39 -5.39 9.96 -2.00
C ASN A 39 -6.56 9.10 -1.52
N ARG A 40 -7.67 9.75 -1.15
CA ARG A 40 -8.89 9.10 -0.63
C ARG A 40 -10.04 9.07 -1.62
N SER A 41 -9.85 9.51 -2.86
CA SER A 41 -10.93 9.43 -3.85
C SER A 41 -11.24 7.98 -4.22
N ILE A 42 -12.48 7.70 -4.61
CA ILE A 42 -12.90 6.34 -4.95
C ILE A 42 -12.20 5.86 -6.23
N ILE A 43 -12.10 6.72 -7.25
CA ILE A 43 -11.53 6.33 -8.56
C ILE A 43 -10.00 6.34 -8.53
N PHE A 44 -9.39 7.39 -7.97
CA PHE A 44 -7.95 7.61 -8.00
C PHE A 44 -7.25 7.32 -6.67
N GLY A 45 -8.01 6.86 -5.69
CA GLY A 45 -7.50 6.50 -4.37
C GLY A 45 -6.73 5.18 -4.43
N GLY A 46 -6.01 4.93 -3.35
CA GLY A 46 -5.32 3.67 -3.15
C GLY A 46 -5.40 3.25 -1.69
N ILE A 47 -4.82 2.10 -1.38
CA ILE A 47 -4.78 1.59 -0.01
C ILE A 47 -3.97 2.57 0.84
N GLY A 48 -4.59 3.13 1.86
CA GLY A 48 -3.98 4.10 2.77
C GLY A 48 -3.90 3.58 4.21
N PRO A 49 -3.33 4.38 5.09
CA PRO A 49 -2.69 5.67 4.88
C PRO A 49 -1.28 5.56 4.28
N ARG A 50 -0.79 6.65 3.66
CA ARG A 50 0.62 6.74 3.25
C ARG A 50 1.51 6.86 4.49
N HIS A 51 2.50 5.97 4.60
CA HIS A 51 3.38 5.88 5.76
C HIS A 51 4.80 5.50 5.37
N GLU A 52 5.75 5.98 6.17
CA GLU A 52 7.15 5.61 6.10
C GLU A 52 7.35 4.27 6.82
N VAL A 53 8.11 3.38 6.20
CA VAL A 53 8.60 2.13 6.79
C VAL A 53 10.12 2.19 6.80
N LYS A 54 10.74 1.85 7.92
CA LYS A 54 12.19 1.79 8.11
C LYS A 54 12.61 0.34 8.29
N ILE A 55 13.38 -0.18 7.34
CA ILE A 55 13.97 -1.51 7.42
C ILE A 55 15.39 -1.35 7.95
N ASP A 56 15.65 -1.83 9.16
CA ASP A 56 16.92 -1.69 9.87
C ASP A 56 17.84 -2.91 9.71
N TYR A 57 17.45 -3.89 8.89
CA TYR A 57 18.19 -5.11 8.63
C TYR A 57 18.57 -5.25 7.17
N GLU A 58 19.68 -5.94 6.92
CA GLU A 58 20.08 -6.41 5.59
C GLU A 58 19.35 -7.71 5.27
N TYR A 59 18.96 -7.90 4.02
CA TYR A 59 18.32 -9.12 3.55
C TYR A 59 18.71 -9.43 2.10
N GLU A 60 18.62 -10.70 1.71
CA GLU A 60 18.75 -11.12 0.32
C GLU A 60 17.35 -11.29 -0.30
N ILE A 61 17.13 -10.79 -1.51
CA ILE A 61 15.86 -10.91 -2.25
C ILE A 61 16.12 -11.58 -3.61
N SER A 62 15.18 -12.39 -4.09
CA SER A 62 15.30 -12.99 -5.42
C SER A 62 15.27 -11.90 -6.50
N PHE A 63 16.25 -11.90 -7.41
CA PHE A 63 16.37 -10.89 -8.47
C PHE A 63 15.17 -10.90 -9.41
N LEU A 64 14.70 -12.09 -9.79
CA LEU A 64 13.50 -12.29 -10.60
C LEU A 64 12.36 -12.88 -9.75
N PRO A 65 11.10 -12.66 -10.15
CA PRO A 65 9.97 -13.36 -9.55
C PRO A 65 10.09 -14.86 -9.80
N ILE A 66 9.66 -15.66 -8.83
CA ILE A 66 9.72 -17.11 -8.85
C ILE A 66 8.32 -17.66 -9.04
N SER A 67 8.13 -18.63 -9.92
CA SER A 67 6.82 -19.27 -10.09
C SER A 67 6.33 -19.88 -8.76
N ARG A 68 5.04 -19.80 -8.50
CA ARG A 68 4.41 -20.29 -7.27
C ARG A 68 4.82 -21.73 -6.93
N GLU A 69 4.83 -22.61 -7.94
CA GLU A 69 5.21 -24.00 -7.74
C GLU A 69 6.64 -24.14 -7.20
N ASN A 70 7.59 -23.42 -7.79
CA ASN A 70 8.97 -23.45 -7.36
C ASN A 70 9.15 -22.73 -6.01
N ALA A 71 8.47 -21.60 -5.81
CA ALA A 71 8.49 -20.86 -4.55
C ALA A 71 8.00 -21.74 -3.38
N SER A 72 6.91 -22.50 -3.56
CA SER A 72 6.40 -23.41 -2.53
C SER A 72 7.43 -24.48 -2.16
N LYS A 73 8.10 -25.09 -3.15
CA LYS A 73 9.15 -26.09 -2.91
C LYS A 73 10.34 -25.50 -2.13
N ILE A 74 10.73 -24.26 -2.43
CA ILE A 74 11.83 -23.56 -1.77
C ILE A 74 11.45 -23.26 -0.33
N LEU A 75 10.26 -22.72 -0.09
CA LEU A 75 9.74 -22.37 1.25
C LEU A 75 9.66 -23.61 2.17
N GLU A 76 9.37 -24.80 1.62
CA GLU A 76 9.34 -26.06 2.37
C GLU A 76 10.74 -26.57 2.75
N SER A 77 11.77 -26.20 2.00
CA SER A 77 13.11 -26.81 2.11
C SER A 77 14.19 -25.86 2.64
N THR A 78 13.89 -24.59 2.77
CA THR A 78 14.87 -23.55 3.16
C THR A 78 14.25 -22.54 4.11
N ASP A 79 15.11 -21.78 4.83
CA ASP A 79 14.69 -20.68 5.71
C ASP A 79 14.40 -19.39 4.91
N CYS A 80 13.67 -19.53 3.81
CA CYS A 80 13.22 -18.40 3.00
C CYS A 80 11.80 -17.98 3.42
N TYR A 81 11.46 -16.73 3.11
CA TYR A 81 10.14 -16.15 3.34
C TYR A 81 9.63 -15.52 2.06
N ILE A 82 8.30 -15.33 1.96
CA ILE A 82 7.73 -14.45 0.94
C ILE A 82 8.03 -13.01 1.34
N ALA A 83 8.50 -12.19 0.40
CA ALA A 83 8.82 -10.79 0.64
C ALA A 83 7.61 -10.03 1.19
N SER A 84 7.84 -9.14 2.16
CA SER A 84 6.85 -8.14 2.55
C SER A 84 6.77 -7.04 1.48
N GLU A 85 5.68 -6.28 1.48
CA GLU A 85 5.55 -5.13 0.60
C GLU A 85 6.67 -4.10 0.80
N ALA A 86 7.10 -3.90 2.05
CA ALA A 86 8.19 -2.99 2.37
C ALA A 86 9.54 -3.47 1.83
N GLU A 87 9.86 -4.75 1.98
CA GLU A 87 11.09 -5.35 1.45
C GLU A 87 11.12 -5.28 -0.07
N TRP A 88 9.99 -5.60 -0.72
CA TRP A 88 9.86 -5.49 -2.17
C TRP A 88 10.06 -4.05 -2.66
N GLU A 89 9.37 -3.08 -2.04
CA GLU A 89 9.45 -1.67 -2.41
C GLU A 89 10.85 -1.10 -2.19
N LEU A 90 11.56 -1.49 -1.11
CA LEU A 90 12.92 -1.04 -0.85
C LEU A 90 13.89 -1.55 -1.93
N ALA A 91 13.81 -2.84 -2.26
CA ALA A 91 14.62 -3.42 -3.31
C ALA A 91 14.34 -2.79 -4.69
N PHE A 92 13.06 -2.52 -4.99
CA PHE A 92 12.65 -1.82 -6.20
C PHE A 92 13.22 -0.40 -6.26
N ARG A 93 13.13 0.38 -5.18
CA ARG A 93 13.67 1.76 -5.13
C ARG A 93 15.19 1.83 -5.25
N GLN A 94 15.88 0.80 -4.81
CA GLN A 94 17.32 0.66 -4.99
C GLN A 94 17.70 0.11 -6.38
N ASN A 95 16.73 -0.16 -7.26
CA ASN A 95 16.91 -0.78 -8.59
C ASN A 95 17.63 -2.13 -8.53
N LEU A 96 17.35 -2.93 -7.51
CA LEU A 96 18.01 -4.21 -7.27
C LEU A 96 17.20 -5.41 -7.77
N ILE A 97 15.93 -5.24 -8.11
CA ILE A 97 15.07 -6.32 -8.61
C ILE A 97 14.58 -6.03 -10.02
N SER A 98 14.18 -7.06 -10.72
CA SER A 98 13.60 -6.99 -12.08
C SER A 98 12.37 -7.90 -12.19
N GLY A 99 11.52 -7.65 -13.17
CA GLY A 99 10.33 -8.43 -13.50
C GLY A 99 9.94 -8.21 -14.96
N ASN A 100 8.97 -8.97 -15.46
CA ASN A 100 8.49 -8.95 -16.85
C ASN A 100 6.95 -8.90 -16.87
N ASN A 101 6.35 -7.92 -16.21
CA ASN A 101 4.89 -7.75 -16.08
C ASN A 101 4.17 -8.86 -15.31
N GLU A 102 4.90 -9.72 -14.62
CA GLU A 102 4.27 -10.72 -13.76
C GLU A 102 3.61 -10.06 -12.55
N LEU A 103 2.48 -10.63 -12.13
CA LEU A 103 1.84 -10.29 -10.88
C LEU A 103 2.50 -11.10 -9.75
N GLU A 104 3.20 -10.40 -8.86
CA GLU A 104 3.95 -10.99 -7.76
C GLU A 104 3.14 -10.90 -6.45
N GLU A 105 2.76 -12.03 -5.89
CA GLU A 105 2.12 -12.09 -4.57
C GLU A 105 3.17 -11.87 -3.47
N LEU A 106 2.85 -10.98 -2.54
CA LEU A 106 3.66 -10.66 -1.36
C LEU A 106 3.03 -11.25 -0.09
N SER A 107 3.73 -11.15 1.03
CA SER A 107 3.28 -11.73 2.29
C SER A 107 2.20 -10.93 3.02
N ASP A 108 1.99 -9.67 2.66
CA ASP A 108 1.02 -8.80 3.33
C ASP A 108 -0.43 -9.22 3.04
N ARG A 109 -1.25 -9.24 4.09
CA ARG A 109 -2.67 -9.66 4.09
C ARG A 109 -3.50 -8.60 4.79
N ILE A 110 -4.40 -7.93 4.08
CA ILE A 110 -5.11 -6.75 4.56
C ILE A 110 -6.63 -6.82 4.36
N ARG A 111 -7.35 -5.97 5.09
CA ARG A 111 -8.79 -5.73 4.90
C ARG A 111 -9.08 -4.56 3.95
N GLY A 112 -8.08 -3.78 3.57
CA GLY A 112 -8.23 -2.62 2.68
C GLY A 112 -7.53 -1.35 3.17
N SER A 113 -6.80 -1.43 4.28
CA SER A 113 -6.03 -0.31 4.82
C SER A 113 -4.77 -0.80 5.52
N TYR A 114 -3.86 0.13 5.83
CA TYR A 114 -2.64 -0.16 6.61
C TYR A 114 -2.74 0.29 8.07
N TRP A 115 -3.94 0.64 8.58
CA TRP A 115 -4.07 0.99 9.99
C TRP A 115 -3.58 -0.16 10.89
N SER A 116 -2.92 0.17 11.98
CA SER A 116 -2.22 -0.77 12.89
C SER A 116 -0.96 -1.44 12.34
N LYS A 117 -0.54 -1.19 11.09
CA LYS A 117 0.69 -1.76 10.54
C LYS A 117 1.91 -1.27 11.30
N TYR A 118 2.84 -2.20 11.59
CA TYR A 118 4.18 -1.86 12.05
C TYR A 118 5.03 -1.31 10.91
N CYS A 119 5.87 -0.32 11.22
CA CYS A 119 6.67 0.40 10.23
C CYS A 119 8.15 -0.07 10.22
N ASP A 120 8.40 -1.36 10.39
CA ASP A 120 9.72 -1.97 10.53
C ASP A 120 10.07 -3.00 9.43
N GLY A 121 9.23 -3.13 8.42
CA GLY A 121 9.46 -4.05 7.32
C GLY A 121 8.82 -5.43 7.46
N ARG A 122 8.30 -5.78 8.66
CA ARG A 122 7.56 -7.04 8.81
C ARG A 122 6.33 -7.11 7.91
N PRO A 123 5.92 -8.31 7.48
CA PRO A 123 4.63 -8.50 6.82
C PRO A 123 3.47 -8.01 7.69
N PHE A 124 2.51 -7.35 7.08
CA PHE A 124 1.27 -6.97 7.75
C PHE A 124 0.19 -8.00 7.48
N ILE A 125 -0.23 -8.72 8.53
CA ILE A 125 -1.24 -9.77 8.44
C ILE A 125 -2.35 -9.43 9.44
N GLU A 126 -3.51 -9.03 8.92
CA GLU A 126 -4.71 -8.81 9.71
C GLU A 126 -5.44 -10.13 9.95
N GLU A 127 -6.08 -10.30 11.10
CA GLU A 127 -6.78 -11.52 11.47
C GLU A 127 -7.87 -11.92 10.45
N ASP A 128 -8.73 -10.98 10.07
CA ASP A 128 -9.82 -11.19 9.11
C ASP A 128 -9.50 -10.57 7.75
N TRP A 129 -8.32 -10.83 7.20
CA TRP A 129 -7.92 -10.28 5.91
C TRP A 129 -8.79 -10.81 4.75
N ILE A 130 -8.99 -9.96 3.74
CA ILE A 130 -9.78 -10.25 2.54
C ILE A 130 -8.98 -10.08 1.25
N MET A 131 -7.84 -9.40 1.31
CA MET A 131 -6.98 -9.12 0.17
C MET A 131 -5.52 -9.46 0.48
N LYS A 132 -4.82 -9.94 -0.53
CA LYS A 132 -3.38 -10.13 -0.56
C LYS A 132 -2.77 -8.94 -1.30
N ILE A 133 -1.68 -8.42 -0.80
CA ILE A 133 -0.91 -7.42 -1.55
C ILE A 133 -0.14 -8.15 -2.65
N ALA A 134 -0.25 -7.62 -3.85
CA ALA A 134 0.55 -8.05 -5.00
C ALA A 134 1.09 -6.83 -5.75
N ARG A 135 2.20 -7.02 -6.43
CA ARG A 135 2.88 -5.99 -7.22
C ARG A 135 3.01 -6.45 -8.66
N THR A 136 2.79 -5.53 -9.58
CA THR A 136 3.05 -5.74 -11.00
C THR A 136 4.18 -4.83 -11.43
N TRP A 137 5.13 -5.40 -12.11
CA TRP A 137 6.22 -4.67 -12.75
C TRP A 137 5.84 -4.40 -14.22
N ASP A 138 5.88 -3.13 -14.63
CA ASP A 138 5.67 -2.74 -16.01
C ASP A 138 6.69 -1.69 -16.43
N SER A 139 7.55 -2.01 -17.41
CA SER A 139 8.46 -1.08 -18.10
C SER A 139 9.24 -0.13 -17.18
N GLY A 140 9.70 -0.63 -16.01
CA GLY A 140 10.44 0.16 -15.03
C GLY A 140 9.56 0.93 -14.04
N SER A 141 8.25 0.76 -14.10
CA SER A 141 7.30 1.21 -13.08
C SER A 141 6.70 0.02 -12.33
N ALA A 142 6.33 0.25 -11.08
CA ALA A 142 5.64 -0.74 -10.27
C ALA A 142 4.28 -0.23 -9.85
N SER A 143 3.26 -1.08 -9.95
CA SER A 143 1.92 -0.77 -9.47
C SER A 143 1.53 -1.71 -8.33
N ASN A 144 0.70 -1.21 -7.43
CA ASN A 144 0.06 -2.02 -6.41
C ASN A 144 -1.22 -2.62 -7.01
N SER A 145 -1.30 -3.94 -7.03
CA SER A 145 -2.40 -4.70 -7.63
C SER A 145 -2.91 -5.73 -6.62
N PRO A 146 -3.65 -5.29 -5.58
CA PRO A 146 -4.18 -6.22 -4.58
C PRO A 146 -5.11 -7.23 -5.22
N ILE A 147 -5.00 -8.48 -4.78
CA ILE A 147 -5.82 -9.60 -5.22
C ILE A 147 -6.70 -10.12 -4.08
N THR A 148 -7.84 -10.69 -4.42
CA THR A 148 -8.77 -11.25 -3.42
C THR A 148 -8.18 -12.47 -2.72
N LYS A 149 -8.73 -12.82 -1.56
CA LYS A 149 -8.31 -13.98 -0.76
C LYS A 149 -8.28 -15.27 -1.56
N ASP A 150 -9.28 -15.48 -2.42
CA ASP A 150 -9.46 -16.70 -3.18
C ASP A 150 -8.64 -16.77 -4.47
N THR A 151 -8.07 -15.65 -4.89
CA THR A 151 -7.21 -15.55 -6.07
C THR A 151 -5.76 -15.80 -5.67
N ASN A 152 -5.04 -16.51 -6.51
CA ASN A 152 -3.61 -16.72 -6.36
C ASN A 152 -2.89 -16.12 -7.57
N SER A 153 -1.73 -15.51 -7.32
CA SER A 153 -0.81 -15.13 -8.37
C SER A 153 0.06 -16.34 -8.78
N ASP A 154 0.51 -16.36 -10.00
CA ASP A 154 1.42 -17.40 -10.51
C ASP A 154 2.86 -17.19 -10.05
N TYR A 155 3.18 -16.00 -9.53
CA TYR A 155 4.53 -15.63 -9.12
C TYR A 155 4.57 -15.10 -7.70
N MET A 156 5.73 -15.29 -7.06
CA MET A 156 6.07 -14.80 -5.73
C MET A 156 7.50 -14.25 -5.73
N ARG A 157 7.78 -13.33 -4.80
CA ARG A 157 9.13 -12.85 -4.53
C ARG A 157 9.61 -13.41 -3.20
N LEU A 158 10.76 -14.07 -3.20
CA LEU A 158 11.31 -14.66 -1.99
C LEU A 158 12.42 -13.80 -1.39
N VAL A 159 12.54 -13.86 -0.07
CA VAL A 159 13.57 -13.19 0.71
C VAL A 159 14.23 -14.15 1.69
N LYS A 160 15.51 -13.92 1.96
CA LYS A 160 16.25 -14.45 3.10
C LYS A 160 16.53 -13.28 4.03
N ARG A 161 15.94 -13.32 5.21
CA ARG A 161 16.13 -12.29 6.23
C ARG A 161 16.47 -12.95 7.56
N PRO A 162 17.00 -12.19 8.53
CA PRO A 162 17.13 -12.67 9.89
C PRO A 162 15.79 -13.18 10.43
N SER A 163 15.83 -14.03 11.45
CA SER A 163 14.62 -14.65 12.03
C SER A 163 13.54 -13.61 12.36
N ASN A 164 12.28 -14.04 12.28
CA ASN A 164 11.14 -13.19 12.67
C ASN A 164 11.18 -12.73 14.13
N ASP A 165 11.98 -13.38 14.98
CA ASP A 165 12.18 -13.01 16.39
C ASP A 165 12.81 -11.61 16.58
N MET A 166 13.42 -11.07 15.53
CA MET A 166 13.94 -9.70 15.54
C MET A 166 12.84 -8.63 15.59
N PHE A 167 11.61 -8.96 15.19
CA PHE A 167 10.51 -8.02 15.20
C PHE A 167 9.89 -7.86 16.58
N THR A 168 10.09 -6.71 17.19
CA THR A 168 9.58 -6.42 18.54
C THR A 168 8.26 -5.65 18.49
N ASN A 169 7.49 -5.71 19.57
CA ASN A 169 6.27 -4.90 19.73
C ASN A 169 6.58 -3.42 20.06
N GLU A 170 7.85 -3.06 20.16
CA GLU A 170 8.32 -1.70 20.42
C GLU A 170 8.54 -0.90 19.13
N SER A 171 8.50 -1.57 17.98
CA SER A 171 8.64 -0.93 16.67
C SER A 171 7.56 0.12 16.45
N PRO A 172 7.86 1.19 15.69
CA PRO A 172 6.87 2.19 15.31
C PRO A 172 5.67 1.54 14.62
N GLN A 173 4.48 1.94 15.04
CA GLN A 173 3.22 1.38 14.54
C GLN A 173 2.27 2.51 14.14
N LEU A 174 1.51 2.33 13.07
CA LEU A 174 0.42 3.22 12.72
C LEU A 174 -0.69 3.18 13.78
N PRO A 175 -1.47 4.26 13.95
CA PRO A 175 -2.67 4.23 14.79
C PRO A 175 -3.63 3.13 14.35
N GLU A 176 -4.46 2.68 15.27
CA GLU A 176 -5.45 1.61 15.01
C GLU A 176 -6.49 2.01 13.96
N SER A 177 -6.82 3.30 13.89
CA SER A 177 -7.82 3.79 12.93
C SER A 177 -7.59 5.26 12.59
N SER A 178 -8.29 5.72 11.56
CA SER A 178 -8.35 7.14 11.21
C SER A 178 -9.08 7.96 12.27
N ASN A 179 -8.76 9.25 12.36
CA ASN A 179 -9.49 10.19 13.21
C ASN A 179 -10.87 10.50 12.61
N LYS A 180 -11.91 9.79 13.11
CA LYS A 180 -13.29 9.91 12.62
C LYS A 180 -13.85 11.34 12.73
N SER A 181 -13.56 12.03 13.84
CA SER A 181 -14.05 13.41 14.05
C SER A 181 -13.48 14.37 13.00
N ARG A 182 -12.19 14.22 12.68
CA ARG A 182 -11.57 15.01 11.62
C ARG A 182 -12.15 14.70 10.25
N LEU A 183 -12.40 13.42 9.94
CA LEU A 183 -13.01 13.02 8.67
C LEU A 183 -14.42 13.61 8.52
N ILE A 184 -15.26 13.55 9.57
CA ILE A 184 -16.60 14.14 9.55
C ILE A 184 -16.52 15.66 9.35
N LEU A 185 -15.59 16.35 10.01
CA LEU A 185 -15.42 17.79 9.84
C LEU A 185 -15.00 18.14 8.41
N GLU A 186 -14.03 17.40 7.83
CA GLU A 186 -13.60 17.60 6.45
C GLU A 186 -14.74 17.35 5.44
N GLU A 187 -15.50 16.27 5.60
CA GLU A 187 -16.65 15.95 4.74
C GLU A 187 -17.76 17.00 4.85
N SER A 188 -18.04 17.47 6.08
CA SER A 188 -19.00 18.54 6.31
C SER A 188 -18.57 19.86 5.66
N ALA A 189 -17.28 20.22 5.79
CA ALA A 189 -16.72 21.43 5.16
C ALA A 189 -16.78 21.34 3.62
N ILE A 190 -16.46 20.18 3.05
CA ILE A 190 -16.54 19.95 1.59
C ILE A 190 -17.98 20.08 1.11
N SER A 191 -18.95 19.44 1.79
CA SER A 191 -20.37 19.54 1.45
C SER A 191 -20.90 20.97 1.55
N LEU A 192 -20.47 21.74 2.54
CA LEU A 192 -20.82 23.13 2.69
C LEU A 192 -20.23 24.00 1.55
N ILE A 193 -18.93 23.92 1.33
CA ILE A 193 -18.20 24.82 0.42
C ILE A 193 -18.47 24.49 -1.05
N PHE A 194 -18.50 23.21 -1.41
CA PHE A 194 -18.65 22.78 -2.80
C PHE A 194 -20.06 22.35 -3.17
N GLY A 195 -20.94 22.19 -2.21
CA GLY A 195 -22.32 21.77 -2.42
C GLY A 195 -23.33 22.85 -2.01
N ILE A 196 -23.52 23.07 -0.71
CA ILE A 196 -24.61 23.88 -0.18
C ILE A 196 -24.47 25.36 -0.60
N ILE A 197 -23.34 26.00 -0.32
CA ILE A 197 -23.12 27.41 -0.68
C ILE A 197 -23.32 27.65 -2.17
N PRO A 198 -22.73 26.90 -3.11
CA PRO A 198 -22.98 27.08 -4.53
C PRO A 198 -24.43 26.87 -4.94
N SER A 199 -25.14 25.93 -4.33
CA SER A 199 -26.57 25.70 -4.59
C SER A 199 -27.44 26.92 -4.24
N PHE A 200 -27.19 27.54 -3.07
CA PHE A 200 -27.88 28.75 -2.68
C PHE A 200 -27.50 29.95 -3.52
N LEU A 201 -26.24 30.12 -3.88
CA LEU A 201 -25.79 31.18 -4.79
C LEU A 201 -26.44 31.04 -6.16
N TRP A 202 -26.47 29.82 -6.71
CA TRP A 202 -27.14 29.57 -7.99
C TRP A 202 -28.62 29.90 -7.91
N ALA A 203 -29.31 29.47 -6.87
CA ALA A 203 -30.74 29.77 -6.68
C ALA A 203 -31.00 31.28 -6.55
N HIS A 204 -30.14 32.01 -5.84
CA HIS A 204 -30.25 33.45 -5.70
C HIS A 204 -30.22 34.21 -7.03
N PHE A 205 -29.37 33.78 -7.98
CA PHE A 205 -29.22 34.45 -9.27
C PHE A 205 -30.13 33.91 -10.39
N ASN A 206 -30.67 32.69 -10.24
CA ASN A 206 -31.32 31.99 -11.35
C ASN A 206 -32.75 31.51 -11.02
N ALA A 207 -33.14 31.43 -9.76
CA ALA A 207 -34.49 30.97 -9.40
C ALA A 207 -35.48 32.13 -9.24
N SER A 208 -36.78 31.80 -9.23
CA SER A 208 -37.86 32.77 -8.99
C SER A 208 -37.81 33.32 -7.57
N GLU A 209 -38.37 34.52 -7.38
CA GLU A 209 -38.58 35.10 -6.06
C GLU A 209 -39.31 34.15 -5.13
N GLY A 210 -38.86 33.99 -3.90
CA GLY A 210 -39.43 33.07 -2.92
C GLY A 210 -38.92 31.64 -2.95
N TYR A 211 -38.32 31.19 -4.05
CA TYR A 211 -37.84 29.80 -4.17
C TYR A 211 -36.88 29.38 -3.06
N ILE A 212 -36.01 30.26 -2.60
CA ILE A 212 -35.08 29.97 -1.52
C ILE A 212 -35.82 29.71 -0.22
N LEU A 213 -36.89 30.46 0.06
CA LEU A 213 -37.68 30.31 1.28
C LEU A 213 -38.52 29.02 1.29
N GLU A 214 -39.04 28.64 0.14
CA GLU A 214 -39.89 27.44 0.00
C GLU A 214 -39.07 26.17 -0.24
N GLY A 215 -37.97 26.29 -1.00
CA GLY A 215 -37.14 25.17 -1.47
C GLY A 215 -35.81 25.00 -0.76
N TRP A 216 -35.58 25.67 0.36
CA TRP A 216 -34.24 25.63 1.02
C TRP A 216 -33.78 24.23 1.40
N LEU A 217 -34.69 23.33 1.78
CA LEU A 217 -34.35 21.93 2.07
C LEU A 217 -33.80 21.22 0.85
N ASN A 218 -34.41 21.44 -0.32
CA ASN A 218 -33.90 20.84 -1.58
C ASN A 218 -32.51 21.35 -1.93
N LEU A 219 -32.26 22.64 -1.68
CA LEU A 219 -30.91 23.23 -1.89
C LEU A 219 -29.89 22.63 -0.93
N VAL A 220 -30.24 22.40 0.33
CA VAL A 220 -29.36 21.75 1.31
C VAL A 220 -29.09 20.31 0.92
N PHE A 221 -30.13 19.52 0.63
CA PHE A 221 -29.96 18.11 0.24
C PHE A 221 -29.20 17.95 -1.08
N GLY A 222 -29.53 18.80 -2.07
CA GLY A 222 -28.80 18.84 -3.33
C GLY A 222 -27.32 19.21 -3.13
N GLY A 223 -27.06 20.18 -2.27
CA GLY A 223 -25.70 20.56 -1.89
C GLY A 223 -24.94 19.45 -1.17
N ILE A 224 -25.57 18.74 -0.24
CA ILE A 224 -24.97 17.57 0.43
C ILE A 224 -24.66 16.49 -0.62
N PHE A 225 -25.61 16.20 -1.52
CA PHE A 225 -25.40 15.22 -2.59
C PHE A 225 -24.20 15.55 -3.46
N ILE A 226 -24.07 16.80 -3.91
CA ILE A 226 -22.90 17.26 -4.69
C ILE A 226 -21.60 17.09 -3.87
N GLY A 227 -21.61 17.51 -2.61
CA GLY A 227 -20.46 17.37 -1.72
C GLY A 227 -20.04 15.91 -1.54
N VAL A 228 -20.97 14.98 -1.34
CA VAL A 228 -20.70 13.54 -1.26
C VAL A 228 -20.23 13.01 -2.62
N PHE A 229 -20.84 13.45 -3.73
CA PHE A 229 -20.45 13.01 -5.07
C PHE A 229 -19.01 13.37 -5.41
N THR A 230 -18.48 14.49 -4.90
CA THR A 230 -17.08 14.86 -5.14
C THR A 230 -16.08 13.80 -4.62
N VAL A 231 -16.49 12.92 -3.66
CA VAL A 231 -15.62 11.84 -3.16
C VAL A 231 -15.16 10.88 -4.27
N ILE A 232 -15.93 10.78 -5.33
CA ILE A 232 -15.63 9.89 -6.46
C ILE A 232 -14.32 10.32 -7.11
N PHE A 233 -14.16 11.62 -7.36
CA PHE A 233 -13.05 12.15 -8.15
C PHE A 233 -11.97 12.82 -7.30
N TRP A 234 -12.36 13.49 -6.22
CA TRP A 234 -11.44 14.32 -5.47
C TRP A 234 -11.73 14.32 -3.96
N ARG A 235 -10.67 14.22 -3.18
CA ARG A 235 -10.62 14.50 -1.74
C ARG A 235 -9.27 15.09 -1.39
N PRO A 236 -9.19 15.96 -0.37
CA PRO A 236 -7.91 16.43 0.15
C PRO A 236 -7.02 15.25 0.51
N LYS A 237 -5.74 15.36 0.16
CA LYS A 237 -4.76 14.35 0.52
C LYS A 237 -4.65 14.21 2.02
N THR A 238 -4.51 12.96 2.48
CA THR A 238 -4.27 12.70 3.89
C THR A 238 -2.84 13.03 4.27
N LYS A 239 -2.62 13.24 5.56
CA LYS A 239 -1.28 13.40 6.11
C LYS A 239 -0.48 12.11 5.95
N SER A 240 0.72 12.20 5.39
CA SER A 240 1.66 11.09 5.39
C SER A 240 2.24 10.88 6.79
N TRP A 241 2.29 9.64 7.23
CA TRP A 241 2.85 9.25 8.51
C TRP A 241 4.34 9.01 8.40
N ARG A 242 5.13 9.66 9.27
CA ARG A 242 6.60 9.57 9.28
C ARG A 242 7.08 9.07 10.62
N ILE A 243 8.06 8.18 10.59
CA ILE A 243 8.73 7.68 11.79
C ILE A 243 9.41 8.85 12.51
N GLY A 244 9.18 8.96 13.82
CA GLY A 244 9.71 10.07 14.64
C GLY A 244 8.82 11.29 14.75
N ASN A 245 7.89 11.50 13.83
CA ASN A 245 7.01 12.67 13.84
C ASN A 245 5.58 12.36 14.27
N ASN A 246 4.94 11.41 13.57
CA ASN A 246 3.52 11.16 13.73
C ASN A 246 3.13 9.69 13.49
N CYS A 247 4.10 8.80 13.35
CA CYS A 247 3.87 7.38 13.14
C CYS A 247 3.94 6.64 14.48
N GLY A 248 2.78 6.29 15.00
CA GLY A 248 2.58 5.31 16.07
C GLY A 248 3.33 5.52 17.38
N ARG A 249 3.57 4.43 18.07
CA ARG A 249 4.34 4.39 19.32
C ARG A 249 5.83 4.47 18.99
N MET A 250 6.37 5.65 19.14
CA MET A 250 7.81 5.86 19.12
C MET A 250 8.30 5.87 20.56
N LYS A 251 9.28 5.04 20.89
CA LYS A 251 10.08 5.19 22.08
C LYS A 251 11.36 5.95 21.76
#